data_043723a330f31708cb76e6c3af8b3561
#
_entry.id   043723a330f31708cb76e6c3af8b3561
#
_cell.length_a   1.000
_cell.length_b   1.000
_cell.length_c   1.000
_cell.angle_alpha   90.00
_cell.angle_beta   90.00
_cell.angle_gamma   90.00
#
_symmetry.space_group_name_H-M   'P 1'
#
loop_
_entity.id
_entity.type
_entity.pdbx_description
1 polymer ?
#
loop_
_entity_poly.entity_id
_entity_poly.type
_entity_poly.pdbx_seq_one_letter_code
_entity_poly.pdbx_strand_id
1 'polypeptide(L)'
;MRRRDRDKEMEKEKEKEKETVPEKEQNTTEPNINIYLFYANIMDYFRVVLSMFSFYIAKTQPILFVISYFISFILDAFDGMVARAYDQESKLGATLDMVTDRISTAGLLCVLSGFYREWSTAFVYLIMLDVGSHWLQTHSGLIVDPNSVNHKNLGENFLVLRLYYTNRNCLGIVCLGAELYLLLLYLNHFYKFDNVCFTALLYLNFVIYCYKQFVSILQIFGAGARIGGFDEKHAIEKANKKKSS
;
A
#
# COMPACT_ATOMS: atom_id res chain seq x y z
N MET A 1 -5.45 -63.71 -33.25
CA MET A 1 -5.94 -64.03 -31.90
C MET A 1 -4.84 -63.74 -30.84
N ARG A 2 -3.58 -64.14 -30.96
CA ARG A 2 -2.50 -63.95 -29.95
C ARG A 2 -2.03 -62.52 -29.64
N ARG A 3 -2.35 -61.49 -30.43
CA ARG A 3 -1.89 -60.11 -30.18
C ARG A 3 -2.88 -59.34 -29.26
N ARG A 4 -4.17 -59.59 -29.41
CA ARG A 4 -5.25 -58.97 -28.56
C ARG A 4 -5.23 -59.49 -27.12
N ASP A 5 -4.76 -60.72 -26.90
CA ASP A 5 -4.73 -61.31 -25.55
C ASP A 5 -3.52 -60.76 -24.75
N ARG A 6 -2.39 -60.49 -25.41
CA ARG A 6 -1.22 -59.82 -24.78
C ARG A 6 -1.50 -58.37 -24.41
N ASP A 7 -2.24 -57.63 -25.22
CA ASP A 7 -2.56 -56.24 -24.92
C ASP A 7 -3.45 -56.13 -23.69
N LYS A 8 -4.38 -57.07 -23.53
CA LYS A 8 -5.25 -57.17 -22.33
C LYS A 8 -4.51 -57.64 -21.07
N GLU A 9 -3.50 -58.47 -21.19
CA GLU A 9 -2.66 -58.87 -20.04
C GLU A 9 -1.79 -57.71 -19.59
N MET A 10 -1.19 -56.93 -20.49
CA MET A 10 -0.42 -55.73 -20.15
C MET A 10 -1.29 -54.58 -19.55
N GLU A 11 -2.53 -54.49 -19.95
CA GLU A 11 -3.49 -53.52 -19.36
C GLU A 11 -3.85 -53.91 -17.92
N LYS A 12 -4.09 -55.21 -17.67
CA LYS A 12 -4.36 -55.72 -16.32
C LYS A 12 -3.13 -55.68 -15.38
N GLU A 13 -1.93 -55.82 -15.89
CA GLU A 13 -0.70 -55.64 -15.09
C GLU A 13 -0.51 -54.16 -14.72
N LYS A 14 -0.77 -53.24 -15.65
CA LYS A 14 -0.73 -51.79 -15.37
C LYS A 14 -1.82 -51.30 -14.39
N GLU A 15 -2.99 -51.93 -14.40
CA GLU A 15 -4.03 -51.68 -13.41
C GLU A 15 -3.65 -52.21 -12.02
N LYS A 16 -3.06 -53.40 -11.93
CA LYS A 16 -2.55 -53.95 -10.68
C LYS A 16 -1.37 -53.20 -10.11
N GLU A 17 -0.50 -52.65 -10.95
CA GLU A 17 0.60 -51.81 -10.50
C GLU A 17 0.15 -50.44 -9.95
N LYS A 18 -0.98 -49.93 -10.45
CA LYS A 18 -1.63 -48.72 -9.88
C LYS A 18 -2.34 -48.95 -8.55
N GLU A 19 -2.83 -50.17 -8.30
CA GLU A 19 -3.51 -50.52 -7.03
C GLU A 19 -2.54 -50.82 -5.87
N THR A 20 -1.27 -51.09 -6.14
CA THR A 20 -0.29 -51.48 -5.11
C THR A 20 0.66 -50.36 -4.67
N VAL A 21 0.46 -49.10 -5.14
CA VAL A 21 1.15 -47.96 -4.54
C VAL A 21 0.39 -47.61 -3.26
N PRO A 22 0.94 -47.88 -2.06
CA PRO A 22 0.27 -47.40 -0.84
C PRO A 22 0.22 -45.87 -0.96
N GLU A 23 -0.99 -45.30 -0.98
CA GLU A 23 -1.19 -43.91 -0.65
C GLU A 23 -0.52 -43.69 0.72
N LYS A 24 0.73 -43.19 0.69
CA LYS A 24 1.29 -42.59 1.88
C LYS A 24 0.34 -41.45 2.21
N GLU A 25 -0.53 -41.67 3.18
CA GLU A 25 -1.16 -40.60 3.94
C GLU A 25 -0.01 -39.66 4.36
N GLN A 26 0.24 -38.66 3.52
CA GLN A 26 1.00 -37.51 3.95
C GLN A 26 0.09 -36.78 4.92
N ASN A 27 0.15 -37.23 6.19
CA ASN A 27 -0.28 -36.46 7.34
C ASN A 27 0.70 -35.26 7.50
N THR A 28 0.84 -34.49 6.44
CA THR A 28 1.38 -33.13 6.53
C THR A 28 0.23 -32.30 7.11
N THR A 29 0.19 -32.24 8.43
CA THR A 29 -0.50 -31.13 9.10
C THR A 29 0.17 -29.87 8.58
N GLU A 30 -0.44 -29.25 7.56
CA GLU A 30 0.01 -27.95 7.08
C GLU A 30 0.08 -27.02 8.29
N PRO A 31 1.18 -26.28 8.46
CA PRO A 31 1.30 -25.36 9.58
C PRO A 31 0.10 -24.39 9.52
N ASN A 32 -0.67 -24.33 10.61
CA ASN A 32 -1.82 -23.43 10.72
C ASN A 32 -1.32 -21.99 10.86
N ILE A 33 -0.99 -21.37 9.73
CA ILE A 33 -0.48 -19.99 9.67
C ILE A 33 -1.67 -19.03 9.65
N ASN A 34 -1.84 -18.31 10.75
CA ASN A 34 -2.86 -17.27 10.83
C ASN A 34 -2.28 -15.91 10.43
N ILE A 35 -2.44 -15.54 9.15
CA ILE A 35 -1.94 -14.28 8.57
C ILE A 35 -2.48 -13.06 9.33
N TYR A 36 -3.69 -13.10 9.86
CA TYR A 36 -4.29 -12.00 10.62
C TYR A 36 -3.55 -11.68 11.92
N LEU A 37 -2.79 -12.64 12.45
CA LEU A 37 -2.00 -12.49 13.69
C LEU A 37 -0.52 -12.22 13.43
N PHE A 38 -0.13 -11.93 12.22
CA PHE A 38 1.23 -11.49 11.93
C PHE A 38 1.55 -10.20 12.68
N TYR A 39 2.75 -10.10 13.22
CA TYR A 39 3.16 -8.97 14.07
C TYR A 39 2.95 -7.62 13.37
N ALA A 40 3.28 -7.52 12.09
CA ALA A 40 3.06 -6.32 11.30
C ALA A 40 1.56 -5.97 11.22
N ASN A 41 0.68 -6.95 10.97
CA ASN A 41 -0.76 -6.72 10.89
C ASN A 41 -1.35 -6.29 12.24
N ILE A 42 -0.85 -6.84 13.36
CA ILE A 42 -1.25 -6.41 14.71
C ILE A 42 -0.82 -4.95 14.94
N MET A 43 0.38 -4.56 14.47
CA MET A 43 0.82 -3.17 14.55
C MET A 43 -0.11 -2.26 13.77
N ASP A 44 -0.53 -2.63 12.56
CA ASP A 44 -1.49 -1.88 11.77
C ASP A 44 -2.84 -1.73 12.45
N TYR A 45 -3.37 -2.79 13.06
CA TYR A 45 -4.62 -2.69 13.84
C TYR A 45 -4.48 -1.70 15.00
N PHE A 46 -3.35 -1.75 15.71
CA PHE A 46 -3.07 -0.80 16.78
C PHE A 46 -2.96 0.64 16.26
N ARG A 47 -2.33 0.86 15.10
CA ARG A 47 -2.25 2.16 14.41
C ARG A 47 -3.64 2.71 14.08
N VAL A 48 -4.55 1.88 13.58
CA VAL A 48 -5.95 2.28 13.32
C VAL A 48 -6.63 2.76 14.60
N VAL A 49 -6.55 1.98 15.68
CA VAL A 49 -7.15 2.35 16.97
C VAL A 49 -6.54 3.65 17.51
N LEU A 50 -5.22 3.79 17.41
CA LEU A 50 -4.50 4.98 17.88
C LEU A 50 -4.88 6.23 17.04
N SER A 51 -5.03 6.07 15.73
CA SER A 51 -5.50 7.13 14.85
C SER A 51 -6.94 7.55 15.17
N MET A 52 -7.83 6.60 15.40
CA MET A 52 -9.23 6.90 15.84
C MET A 52 -9.24 7.66 17.16
N PHE A 53 -8.46 7.22 18.14
CA PHE A 53 -8.29 7.92 19.41
C PHE A 53 -7.77 9.35 19.21
N SER A 54 -6.74 9.51 18.37
CA SER A 54 -6.17 10.81 18.04
C SER A 54 -7.24 11.75 17.48
N PHE A 55 -8.02 11.32 16.49
CA PHE A 55 -9.07 12.16 15.90
C PHE A 55 -10.20 12.49 16.88
N TYR A 56 -10.53 11.58 17.80
CA TYR A 56 -11.52 11.86 18.85
C TYR A 56 -11.09 13.03 19.73
N ILE A 57 -9.82 13.14 20.09
CA ILE A 57 -9.29 14.19 20.96
C ILE A 57 -8.79 15.44 20.20
N ALA A 58 -8.77 15.41 18.86
CA ALA A 58 -8.14 16.43 18.01
C ALA A 58 -8.59 17.88 18.27
N LYS A 59 -9.82 18.08 18.77
CA LYS A 59 -10.35 19.43 19.05
C LYS A 59 -10.10 19.90 20.47
N THR A 60 -9.79 19.00 21.39
CA THR A 60 -9.76 19.28 22.84
C THR A 60 -8.37 19.13 23.45
N GLN A 61 -7.52 18.26 22.91
CA GLN A 61 -6.22 17.91 23.50
C GLN A 61 -5.10 17.96 22.43
N PRO A 62 -4.69 19.15 21.97
CA PRO A 62 -3.81 19.28 20.81
C PRO A 62 -2.45 18.60 20.98
N ILE A 63 -1.84 18.66 22.15
CA ILE A 63 -0.54 18.02 22.40
C ILE A 63 -0.70 16.49 22.38
N LEU A 64 -1.71 15.96 23.05
CA LEU A 64 -1.95 14.51 23.10
C LEU A 64 -2.32 13.97 21.71
N PHE A 65 -3.07 14.75 20.92
CA PHE A 65 -3.33 14.44 19.52
C PHE A 65 -2.01 14.26 18.74
N VAL A 66 -1.12 15.27 18.79
CA VAL A 66 0.16 15.21 18.05
C VAL A 66 1.01 14.03 18.50
N ILE A 67 1.09 13.77 19.80
CA ILE A 67 1.86 12.65 20.34
C ILE A 67 1.28 11.31 19.84
N SER A 68 -0.03 11.08 19.98
CA SER A 68 -0.67 9.83 19.58
C SER A 68 -0.63 9.62 18.07
N TYR A 69 -0.86 10.66 17.29
CA TYR A 69 -0.77 10.62 15.82
C TYR A 69 0.67 10.32 15.38
N PHE A 70 1.66 10.97 15.97
CA PHE A 70 3.07 10.77 15.64
C PHE A 70 3.57 9.37 16.03
N ILE A 71 3.09 8.81 17.15
CA ILE A 71 3.36 7.41 17.51
C ILE A 71 2.81 6.47 16.42
N SER A 72 1.57 6.69 15.95
CA SER A 72 0.99 5.91 14.86
C SER A 72 1.84 5.98 13.59
N PHE A 73 2.33 7.17 13.24
CA PHE A 73 3.22 7.39 12.10
C PHE A 73 4.60 6.70 12.25
N ILE A 74 5.17 6.70 13.47
CA ILE A 74 6.43 6.00 13.73
C ILE A 74 6.25 4.48 13.59
N LEU A 75 5.15 3.93 14.12
CA LEU A 75 4.85 2.50 14.02
C LEU A 75 4.78 2.02 12.57
N ASP A 76 4.28 2.85 11.65
CA ASP A 76 4.32 2.64 10.21
C ASP A 76 5.73 2.33 9.67
N ALA A 77 6.72 3.10 10.10
CA ALA A 77 8.09 2.88 9.66
C ALA A 77 8.67 1.53 10.14
N PHE A 78 8.10 0.95 11.20
CA PHE A 78 8.57 -0.30 11.80
C PHE A 78 7.85 -1.56 11.31
N ASP A 79 6.58 -1.50 10.89
CA ASP A 79 5.79 -2.68 10.52
C ASP A 79 6.41 -3.46 9.36
N GLY A 80 6.86 -2.80 8.30
CA GLY A 80 7.57 -3.45 7.20
C GLY A 80 8.95 -3.99 7.58
N MET A 81 9.62 -3.43 8.60
CA MET A 81 10.86 -4.02 9.13
C MET A 81 10.57 -5.28 9.93
N VAL A 82 9.51 -5.26 10.75
CA VAL A 82 9.04 -6.41 11.53
C VAL A 82 8.58 -7.52 10.59
N ALA A 83 7.78 -7.22 9.55
CA ALA A 83 7.34 -8.21 8.57
C ALA A 83 8.52 -8.96 7.94
N ARG A 84 9.56 -8.23 7.51
CA ARG A 84 10.78 -8.85 6.93
C ARG A 84 11.63 -9.60 7.95
N ALA A 85 11.74 -9.09 9.18
CA ALA A 85 12.56 -9.73 10.22
C ALA A 85 11.99 -11.09 10.67
N TYR A 86 10.67 -11.27 10.56
CA TYR A 86 9.97 -12.49 10.96
C TYR A 86 9.48 -13.34 9.77
N ASP A 87 9.87 -13.00 8.52
CA ASP A 87 9.39 -13.66 7.29
C ASP A 87 7.85 -13.70 7.20
N GLN A 88 7.19 -12.62 7.62
CA GLN A 88 5.73 -12.46 7.68
C GLN A 88 5.22 -11.45 6.66
N GLU A 89 5.93 -11.25 5.55
CA GLU A 89 5.45 -10.39 4.46
C GLU A 89 4.17 -10.99 3.84
N SER A 90 3.12 -10.18 3.72
CA SER A 90 1.83 -10.62 3.19
C SER A 90 1.15 -9.54 2.35
N LYS A 91 0.30 -9.95 1.40
CA LYS A 91 -0.54 -9.02 0.63
C LYS A 91 -1.54 -8.30 1.53
N LEU A 92 -2.04 -8.97 2.55
CA LEU A 92 -2.94 -8.36 3.54
C LEU A 92 -2.22 -7.25 4.31
N GLY A 93 -1.01 -7.50 4.83
CA GLY A 93 -0.22 -6.49 5.53
C GLY A 93 0.08 -5.28 4.66
N ALA A 94 0.57 -5.50 3.43
CA ALA A 94 0.83 -4.40 2.49
C ALA A 94 -0.43 -3.57 2.13
N THR A 95 -1.62 -4.21 2.16
CA THR A 95 -2.89 -3.51 1.93
C THR A 95 -3.33 -2.73 3.18
N LEU A 96 -3.21 -3.33 4.36
CA LEU A 96 -3.53 -2.68 5.64
C LEU A 96 -2.65 -1.44 5.86
N ASP A 97 -1.35 -1.56 5.67
CA ASP A 97 -0.38 -0.46 5.71
C ASP A 97 -0.82 0.70 4.81
N MET A 98 -1.02 0.43 3.51
CA MET A 98 -1.45 1.44 2.55
C MET A 98 -2.78 2.11 2.94
N VAL A 99 -3.77 1.33 3.39
CA VAL A 99 -5.10 1.87 3.77
C VAL A 99 -5.00 2.69 5.04
N THR A 100 -4.26 2.23 6.05
CA THR A 100 -4.07 2.93 7.33
C THR A 100 -3.39 4.27 7.13
N ASP A 101 -2.36 4.32 6.30
CA ASP A 101 -1.69 5.57 5.92
C ASP A 101 -2.65 6.59 5.31
N ARG A 102 -3.41 6.15 4.31
CA ARG A 102 -4.30 7.08 3.58
C ARG A 102 -5.45 7.56 4.46
N ILE A 103 -6.01 6.71 5.30
CA ILE A 103 -7.07 7.09 6.26
C ILE A 103 -6.52 8.08 7.29
N SER A 104 -5.31 7.87 7.79
CA SER A 104 -4.68 8.77 8.77
C SER A 104 -4.43 10.15 8.19
N THR A 105 -3.79 10.25 7.03
CA THR A 105 -3.55 11.54 6.34
C THR A 105 -4.88 12.23 5.98
N ALA A 106 -5.86 11.48 5.42
CA ALA A 106 -7.17 12.03 5.08
C ALA A 106 -7.92 12.54 6.32
N GLY A 107 -7.85 11.80 7.45
CA GLY A 107 -8.42 12.24 8.73
C GLY A 107 -7.81 13.53 9.23
N LEU A 108 -6.49 13.69 9.17
CA LEU A 108 -5.80 14.94 9.53
C LEU A 108 -6.21 16.10 8.62
N LEU A 109 -6.30 15.87 7.30
CA LEU A 109 -6.79 16.87 6.34
C LEU A 109 -8.25 17.27 6.62
N CYS A 110 -9.12 16.31 7.03
CA CYS A 110 -10.48 16.61 7.47
C CYS A 110 -10.50 17.51 8.71
N VAL A 111 -9.67 17.25 9.71
CA VAL A 111 -9.55 18.09 10.91
C VAL A 111 -9.09 19.50 10.53
N LEU A 112 -8.08 19.62 9.68
CA LEU A 112 -7.56 20.90 9.20
C LEU A 112 -8.61 21.67 8.37
N SER A 113 -9.39 21.00 7.55
CA SER A 113 -10.51 21.58 6.81
C SER A 113 -11.54 22.24 7.73
N GLY A 114 -11.79 21.64 8.90
CA GLY A 114 -12.65 22.21 9.93
C GLY A 114 -12.07 23.46 10.61
N PHE A 115 -10.74 23.54 10.76
CA PHE A 115 -10.04 24.66 11.37
C PHE A 115 -9.81 25.81 10.41
N TYR A 116 -9.45 25.52 9.16
CA TYR A 116 -9.16 26.50 8.11
C TYR A 116 -10.28 26.51 7.06
N ARG A 117 -11.46 26.96 7.45
CA ARG A 117 -12.70 26.88 6.63
C ARG A 117 -12.57 27.54 5.26
N GLU A 118 -11.81 28.61 5.16
CA GLU A 118 -11.55 29.31 3.89
C GLU A 118 -10.80 28.42 2.88
N TRP A 119 -10.02 27.47 3.37
CA TRP A 119 -9.24 26.51 2.57
C TRP A 119 -9.88 25.12 2.49
N SER A 120 -11.12 24.95 2.98
CA SER A 120 -11.78 23.64 3.07
C SER A 120 -11.81 22.90 1.72
N THR A 121 -12.10 23.61 0.63
CA THR A 121 -12.09 23.03 -0.73
C THR A 121 -10.71 22.51 -1.14
N ALA A 122 -9.64 23.24 -0.78
CA ALA A 122 -8.28 22.78 -1.06
C ALA A 122 -7.97 21.50 -0.30
N PHE A 123 -8.35 21.38 0.96
CA PHE A 123 -8.19 20.15 1.74
C PHE A 123 -8.96 18.97 1.14
N VAL A 124 -10.17 19.19 0.63
CA VAL A 124 -10.93 18.15 -0.08
C VAL A 124 -10.17 17.67 -1.33
N TYR A 125 -9.64 18.58 -2.15
CA TYR A 125 -8.85 18.19 -3.31
C TYR A 125 -7.57 17.44 -2.92
N LEU A 126 -6.92 17.83 -1.83
CA LEU A 126 -5.74 17.11 -1.32
C LEU A 126 -6.09 15.69 -0.86
N ILE A 127 -7.23 15.47 -0.22
CA ILE A 127 -7.74 14.14 0.16
C ILE A 127 -8.00 13.31 -1.11
N MET A 128 -8.70 13.89 -2.09
CA MET A 128 -9.00 13.19 -3.34
C MET A 128 -7.72 12.79 -4.08
N LEU A 129 -6.73 13.68 -4.12
CA LEU A 129 -5.46 13.44 -4.78
C LEU A 129 -4.65 12.36 -4.03
N ASP A 130 -4.53 12.46 -2.71
CA ASP A 130 -3.76 11.51 -1.90
C ASP A 130 -4.36 10.10 -1.97
N VAL A 131 -5.65 9.94 -1.67
CA VAL A 131 -6.33 8.65 -1.70
C VAL A 131 -6.40 8.09 -3.12
N GLY A 132 -6.78 8.92 -4.09
CA GLY A 132 -6.96 8.49 -5.48
C GLY A 132 -5.64 8.05 -6.13
N SER A 133 -4.55 8.79 -5.93
CA SER A 133 -3.25 8.45 -6.50
C SER A 133 -2.70 7.13 -5.96
N HIS A 134 -2.78 6.93 -4.64
CA HIS A 134 -2.25 5.72 -3.99
C HIS A 134 -3.12 4.50 -4.30
N TRP A 135 -4.46 4.66 -4.30
CA TRP A 135 -5.35 3.58 -4.68
C TRP A 135 -5.11 3.13 -6.13
N LEU A 136 -5.05 4.08 -7.07
CA LEU A 136 -4.82 3.78 -8.47
C LEU A 136 -3.45 3.15 -8.71
N GLN A 137 -2.42 3.64 -8.00
CA GLN A 137 -1.06 3.09 -8.05
C GLN A 137 -1.05 1.62 -7.61
N THR A 138 -1.65 1.30 -6.46
CA THR A 138 -1.73 -0.06 -5.91
C THR A 138 -2.55 -0.96 -6.82
N HIS A 139 -3.71 -0.49 -7.26
CA HIS A 139 -4.61 -1.24 -8.14
C HIS A 139 -3.96 -1.57 -9.49
N SER A 140 -3.24 -0.61 -10.09
CA SER A 140 -2.49 -0.84 -11.34
C SER A 140 -1.41 -1.92 -11.18
N GLY A 141 -0.78 -2.00 -10.00
CA GLY A 141 0.17 -3.05 -9.67
C GLY A 141 -0.46 -4.43 -9.63
N LEU A 142 -1.61 -4.56 -8.98
CA LEU A 142 -2.36 -5.82 -8.88
C LEU A 142 -2.86 -6.33 -10.25
N ILE A 143 -3.21 -5.42 -11.17
CA ILE A 143 -3.66 -5.78 -12.53
C ILE A 143 -2.49 -6.29 -13.37
N VAL A 144 -1.35 -5.58 -13.37
CA VAL A 144 -0.24 -5.85 -14.28
C VAL A 144 0.64 -7.00 -13.75
N ASP A 145 0.83 -7.11 -12.45
CA ASP A 145 1.61 -8.18 -11.80
C ASP A 145 0.92 -8.69 -10.54
N PRO A 146 -0.07 -9.60 -10.67
CA PRO A 146 -0.83 -10.15 -9.55
C PRO A 146 0.03 -10.91 -8.51
N ASN A 147 1.23 -11.36 -8.89
CA ASN A 147 2.12 -12.15 -8.05
C ASN A 147 3.14 -11.29 -7.28
N SER A 148 3.27 -10.02 -7.62
CA SER A 148 4.17 -9.10 -6.91
C SER A 148 3.63 -8.74 -5.53
N VAL A 149 4.42 -8.97 -4.50
CA VAL A 149 4.14 -8.52 -3.12
C VAL A 149 4.52 -7.04 -2.96
N ASN A 150 5.43 -6.53 -3.79
CA ASN A 150 5.99 -5.18 -3.69
C ASN A 150 5.44 -4.24 -4.77
N HIS A 151 4.43 -3.43 -4.41
CA HIS A 151 3.85 -2.41 -5.29
C HIS A 151 4.79 -1.23 -5.59
N LYS A 152 5.95 -1.17 -4.96
CA LYS A 152 6.92 -0.06 -5.08
C LYS A 152 7.80 -0.11 -6.34
N ASN A 153 7.82 -1.22 -7.07
CA ASN A 153 8.66 -1.39 -8.27
C ASN A 153 8.07 -0.80 -9.58
N LEU A 154 7.01 0.00 -9.48
CA LEU A 154 6.19 0.41 -10.61
C LEU A 154 6.52 1.80 -11.20
N GLY A 155 7.69 2.35 -10.87
CA GLY A 155 8.13 3.71 -11.29
C GLY A 155 8.81 3.82 -12.65
N GLU A 156 8.72 2.83 -13.54
CA GLU A 156 9.59 2.77 -14.73
C GLU A 156 9.34 3.86 -15.79
N ASN A 157 8.13 4.40 -15.87
CA ASN A 157 7.75 5.32 -16.97
C ASN A 157 8.13 6.79 -16.75
N PHE A 158 8.38 7.23 -15.52
CA PHE A 158 8.75 8.60 -15.20
C PHE A 158 10.03 8.65 -14.35
N LEU A 159 11.04 9.38 -14.84
CA LEU A 159 12.32 9.54 -14.15
C LEU A 159 12.14 10.01 -12.69
N VAL A 160 11.23 10.95 -12.45
CA VAL A 160 10.93 11.48 -11.11
C VAL A 160 10.37 10.41 -10.19
N LEU A 161 9.41 9.59 -10.66
CA LEU A 161 8.87 8.47 -9.90
C LEU A 161 9.94 7.41 -9.62
N ARG A 162 10.76 7.11 -10.61
CA ARG A 162 11.87 6.17 -10.46
C ARG A 162 12.84 6.64 -9.39
N LEU A 163 13.28 7.89 -9.41
CA LEU A 163 14.17 8.48 -8.41
C LEU A 163 13.53 8.48 -7.02
N TYR A 164 12.24 8.83 -6.93
CA TYR A 164 11.47 8.84 -5.69
C TYR A 164 11.41 7.46 -5.04
N TYR A 165 11.14 6.39 -5.81
CA TYR A 165 11.03 5.03 -5.27
C TYR A 165 12.37 4.31 -5.11
N THR A 166 13.41 4.67 -5.87
CA THR A 166 14.72 4.01 -5.79
C THR A 166 15.42 4.30 -4.47
N ASN A 167 15.25 5.52 -3.92
CA ASN A 167 15.91 5.91 -2.68
C ASN A 167 14.92 5.90 -1.52
N ARG A 168 14.92 4.82 -0.71
CA ARG A 168 14.05 4.69 0.47
C ARG A 168 14.21 5.84 1.47
N ASN A 169 15.42 6.37 1.62
CA ASN A 169 15.65 7.49 2.54
C ASN A 169 15.00 8.77 2.02
N CYS A 170 15.08 9.02 0.71
CA CYS A 170 14.40 10.14 0.08
C CYS A 170 12.88 10.03 0.24
N LEU A 171 12.31 8.85 -0.01
CA LEU A 171 10.89 8.56 0.21
C LEU A 171 10.50 8.86 1.67
N GLY A 172 11.25 8.33 2.64
CA GLY A 172 10.98 8.55 4.07
C GLY A 172 11.03 10.01 4.48
N ILE A 173 12.03 10.78 4.00
CA ILE A 173 12.15 12.22 4.27
C ILE A 173 10.96 12.99 3.69
N VAL A 174 10.53 12.68 2.47
CA VAL A 174 9.38 13.34 1.83
C VAL A 174 8.07 13.02 2.56
N CYS A 175 7.86 11.76 2.95
CA CYS A 175 6.68 11.38 3.73
C CYS A 175 6.67 12.05 5.10
N LEU A 176 7.80 11.99 5.83
CA LEU A 176 7.93 12.65 7.14
C LEU A 176 7.72 14.16 7.05
N GLY A 177 8.36 14.84 6.08
CA GLY A 177 8.21 16.30 5.92
C GLY A 177 6.79 16.70 5.54
N ALA A 178 6.10 15.89 4.74
CA ALA A 178 4.72 16.13 4.39
C ALA A 178 3.78 16.01 5.60
N GLU A 179 3.95 14.97 6.43
CA GLU A 179 3.15 14.80 7.65
C GLU A 179 3.49 15.87 8.69
N LEU A 180 4.77 16.23 8.83
CA LEU A 180 5.18 17.32 9.71
C LEU A 180 4.55 18.65 9.29
N TYR A 181 4.44 18.94 7.99
CA TYR A 181 3.75 20.15 7.53
C TYR A 181 2.31 20.22 8.05
N LEU A 182 1.55 19.13 7.91
CA LEU A 182 0.16 19.07 8.36
C LEU A 182 0.05 19.18 9.88
N LEU A 183 0.95 18.53 10.62
CA LEU A 183 0.99 18.62 12.08
C LEU A 183 1.40 20.03 12.56
N LEU A 184 2.33 20.68 11.87
CA LEU A 184 2.69 22.08 12.16
C LEU A 184 1.52 23.03 11.90
N LEU A 185 0.79 22.85 10.80
CA LEU A 185 -0.46 23.60 10.55
C LEU A 185 -1.47 23.36 11.67
N TYR A 186 -1.63 22.12 12.10
CA TYR A 186 -2.53 21.77 13.19
C TYR A 186 -2.12 22.50 14.49
N LEU A 187 -0.86 22.44 14.88
CA LEU A 187 -0.37 23.12 16.07
C LEU A 187 -0.49 24.65 15.96
N ASN A 188 -0.24 25.20 14.78
CA ASN A 188 -0.36 26.64 14.53
C ASN A 188 -1.79 27.18 14.73
N HIS A 189 -2.80 26.35 14.48
CA HIS A 189 -4.18 26.72 14.75
C HIS A 189 -4.42 27.01 16.23
N PHE A 190 -3.85 26.19 17.14
CA PHE A 190 -4.04 26.32 18.59
C PHE A 190 -3.14 27.35 19.24
N TYR A 191 -1.85 27.37 18.86
CA TYR A 191 -0.82 28.12 19.56
C TYR A 191 -0.39 29.41 18.86
N LYS A 192 -0.76 29.61 17.59
CA LYS A 192 -0.46 30.80 16.78
C LYS A 192 1.00 31.24 16.93
N PHE A 193 1.91 30.33 16.64
CA PHE A 193 3.35 30.61 16.80
C PHE A 193 3.79 31.80 15.94
N ASP A 194 4.31 32.83 16.58
CA ASP A 194 4.85 34.02 15.93
C ASP A 194 6.38 34.10 16.17
N ASN A 195 7.10 33.13 15.63
CA ASN A 195 8.56 33.15 15.66
C ASN A 195 9.15 32.69 14.33
N VAL A 196 10.30 33.26 13.99
CA VAL A 196 11.00 33.06 12.71
C VAL A 196 11.36 31.58 12.50
N CYS A 197 11.78 30.88 13.56
CA CYS A 197 12.18 29.48 13.47
C CYS A 197 10.98 28.58 13.09
N PHE A 198 9.83 28.76 13.73
CA PHE A 198 8.62 28.00 13.41
C PHE A 198 8.15 28.31 11.99
N THR A 199 8.14 29.58 11.60
CA THR A 199 7.76 30.01 10.25
C THR A 199 8.68 29.38 9.20
N ALA A 200 9.98 29.40 9.42
CA ALA A 200 10.95 28.77 8.51
C ALA A 200 10.73 27.26 8.41
N LEU A 201 10.49 26.59 9.53
CA LEU A 201 10.20 25.15 9.56
C LEU A 201 8.90 24.82 8.80
N LEU A 202 7.86 25.63 8.98
CA LEU A 202 6.58 25.49 8.28
C LEU A 202 6.78 25.63 6.76
N TYR A 203 7.50 26.65 6.30
CA TYR A 203 7.78 26.85 4.87
C TYR A 203 8.64 25.74 4.26
N LEU A 204 9.68 25.29 4.99
CA LEU A 204 10.50 24.18 4.52
C LEU A 204 9.66 22.92 4.27
N ASN A 205 8.81 22.55 5.24
CA ASN A 205 7.94 21.38 5.10
C ASN A 205 6.83 21.60 4.10
N PHE A 206 6.36 22.85 3.90
CA PHE A 206 5.43 23.18 2.82
C PHE A 206 6.00 22.86 1.43
N VAL A 207 7.27 23.21 1.17
CA VAL A 207 7.93 22.87 -0.11
C VAL A 207 7.98 21.36 -0.32
N ILE A 208 8.33 20.61 0.74
CA ILE A 208 8.33 19.14 0.70
C ILE A 208 6.92 18.60 0.44
N TYR A 209 5.90 19.18 1.09
CA TYR A 209 4.51 18.82 0.89
C TYR A 209 4.06 19.05 -0.55
N CYS A 210 4.39 20.21 -1.14
CA CYS A 210 4.09 20.48 -2.55
C CYS A 210 4.77 19.48 -3.48
N TYR A 211 6.02 19.12 -3.22
CA TYR A 211 6.71 18.07 -3.97
C TYR A 211 6.00 16.73 -3.87
N LYS A 212 5.53 16.31 -2.68
CA LYS A 212 4.73 15.09 -2.49
C LYS A 212 3.45 15.13 -3.34
N GLN A 213 2.73 16.26 -3.35
CA GLN A 213 1.51 16.39 -4.16
C GLN A 213 1.81 16.28 -5.65
N PHE A 214 2.91 16.87 -6.12
CA PHE A 214 3.35 16.71 -7.50
C PHE A 214 3.65 15.23 -7.85
N VAL A 215 4.33 14.51 -6.96
CA VAL A 215 4.56 13.06 -7.12
C VAL A 215 3.24 12.29 -7.18
N SER A 216 2.24 12.65 -6.35
CA SER A 216 0.91 12.03 -6.37
C SER A 216 0.20 12.22 -7.71
N ILE A 217 0.33 13.39 -8.34
CA ILE A 217 -0.18 13.62 -9.70
C ILE A 217 0.51 12.69 -10.72
N LEU A 218 1.84 12.59 -10.66
CA LEU A 218 2.60 11.70 -11.55
C LEU A 218 2.23 10.22 -11.34
N GLN A 219 1.90 9.82 -10.11
CA GLN A 219 1.41 8.46 -9.81
C GLN A 219 0.11 8.14 -10.54
N ILE A 220 -0.85 9.09 -10.61
CA ILE A 220 -2.10 8.92 -11.36
C ILE A 220 -1.80 8.66 -12.84
N PHE A 221 -0.98 9.51 -13.46
CA PHE A 221 -0.63 9.34 -14.87
C PHE A 221 0.14 8.05 -15.15
N GLY A 222 1.10 7.71 -14.27
CA GLY A 222 1.88 6.49 -14.39
C GLY A 222 1.04 5.23 -14.24
N ALA A 223 0.11 5.22 -13.29
CA ALA A 223 -0.82 4.11 -13.09
C ALA A 223 -1.80 3.96 -14.25
N GLY A 224 -2.34 5.09 -14.74
CA GLY A 224 -3.22 5.11 -15.92
C GLY A 224 -2.53 4.57 -17.16
N ALA A 225 -1.29 4.98 -17.43
CA ALA A 225 -0.50 4.48 -18.56
C ALA A 225 -0.24 2.96 -18.48
N ARG A 226 0.00 2.42 -17.25
CA ARG A 226 0.20 0.97 -17.06
C ARG A 226 -1.08 0.17 -17.34
N ILE A 227 -2.21 0.61 -16.79
CA ILE A 227 -3.50 -0.07 -17.04
C ILE A 227 -3.86 0.01 -18.52
N GLY A 228 -3.74 1.18 -19.14
CA GLY A 228 -4.01 1.36 -20.57
C GLY A 228 -3.13 0.47 -21.45
N GLY A 229 -1.83 0.38 -21.16
CA GLY A 229 -0.92 -0.51 -21.89
C GLY A 229 -1.24 -2.01 -21.69
N PHE A 230 -1.74 -2.40 -20.53
CA PHE A 230 -2.22 -3.75 -20.27
C PHE A 230 -3.48 -4.07 -21.12
N ASP A 231 -4.46 -3.17 -21.11
CA ASP A 231 -5.69 -3.32 -21.88
C ASP A 231 -5.43 -3.35 -23.39
N GLU A 232 -4.50 -2.52 -23.90
CA GLU A 232 -4.10 -2.49 -25.31
C GLU A 232 -3.51 -3.84 -25.74
N LYS A 233 -2.62 -4.44 -24.95
CA LYS A 233 -2.04 -5.76 -25.24
C LYS A 233 -3.13 -6.84 -25.32
N HIS A 234 -4.05 -6.84 -24.37
CA HIS A 234 -5.17 -7.81 -24.37
C HIS A 234 -6.11 -7.61 -25.55
N ALA A 235 -6.37 -6.37 -25.95
CA ALA A 235 -7.20 -6.07 -27.15
C ALA A 235 -6.54 -6.59 -28.43
N ILE A 236 -5.21 -6.40 -28.58
CA ILE A 236 -4.45 -6.90 -29.74
C ILE A 236 -4.46 -8.43 -29.76
N GLU A 237 -4.22 -9.10 -28.64
CA GLU A 237 -4.27 -10.58 -28.56
C GLU A 237 -5.64 -11.14 -28.95
N LYS A 238 -6.71 -10.50 -28.46
CA LYS A 238 -8.09 -10.87 -28.81
C LYS A 238 -8.39 -10.68 -30.30
N ALA A 239 -7.89 -9.60 -30.90
CA ALA A 239 -8.06 -9.37 -32.32
C ALA A 239 -7.30 -10.39 -33.19
N ASN A 240 -6.09 -10.78 -32.77
CA ASN A 240 -5.27 -11.78 -33.47
C ASN A 240 -5.90 -13.18 -33.40
N LYS A 241 -6.45 -13.59 -32.24
CA LYS A 241 -7.18 -14.84 -32.09
C LYS A 241 -8.40 -14.94 -33.00
N LYS A 242 -9.14 -13.83 -33.20
CA LYS A 242 -10.29 -13.78 -34.11
C LYS A 242 -9.91 -13.88 -35.58
N LYS A 243 -8.68 -13.52 -35.97
CA LYS A 243 -8.19 -13.63 -37.35
C LYS A 243 -7.67 -15.03 -37.68
N SER A 244 -7.33 -15.83 -36.66
CA SER A 244 -6.80 -17.19 -36.80
C SER A 244 -7.86 -18.28 -36.66
N SER A 245 -9.07 -17.94 -36.28
CA SER A 245 -10.26 -18.83 -36.27
C SER A 245 -11.17 -18.54 -37.45
#